data_9d304807eb1a5675c56b8ebace08f498
#
_entry.id   9d304807eb1a5675c56b8ebace08f498
#
_cell.length_a   1.000
_cell.length_b   1.000
_cell.length_c   1.000
_cell.angle_alpha   90.00
_cell.angle_beta   90.00
_cell.angle_gamma   90.00
#
_symmetry.space_group_name_H-M   'P 1'
#
loop_
_entity.id
_entity.type
_entity.pdbx_description
1 polymer ?
#
loop_
_entity_poly.entity_id
_entity_poly.type
_entity_poly.pdbx_seq_one_letter_code
_entity_poly.pdbx_strand_id
1 'polypeptide(L)'
;MKMKLTLDGIKDKKSWEAAGVVLPSYDIEKVKEETKKSPAWVHFGIGNIFRIFIGGIADTLISNGAMDKGITCVETFDFDVVDKIYAPYDNLVLGVTLKADGSTDKKVIASLTEAIKAQSNVEAEWNRLKEIFQNKDRAR
;
A
#
# COMPACT_ATOMS: atom_id res chain seq x y z
N MET A 1 -14.47 -19.94 8.14
CA MET A 1 -13.92 -18.68 8.69
C MET A 1 -13.88 -17.63 7.60
N LYS A 2 -14.33 -16.42 7.87
CA LYS A 2 -14.38 -15.35 6.87
C LYS A 2 -12.99 -14.74 6.71
N MET A 3 -12.41 -14.80 5.51
CA MET A 3 -11.14 -14.14 5.19
C MET A 3 -11.30 -12.62 5.29
N LYS A 4 -10.30 -11.96 5.84
CA LYS A 4 -10.25 -10.49 5.95
C LYS A 4 -8.99 -9.98 5.27
N LEU A 5 -9.13 -8.92 4.48
CA LEU A 5 -8.00 -8.24 3.86
C LEU A 5 -7.38 -7.26 4.87
N THR A 6 -6.64 -7.82 5.83
CA THR A 6 -5.90 -7.09 6.87
C THR A 6 -4.57 -7.79 7.10
N LEU A 7 -3.61 -7.11 7.72
CA LEU A 7 -2.32 -7.73 8.06
C LEU A 7 -2.46 -8.99 8.90
N ASP A 8 -3.43 -9.02 9.79
CA ASP A 8 -3.72 -10.22 10.57
C ASP A 8 -4.44 -11.30 9.73
N GLY A 9 -5.39 -10.88 8.90
CA GLY A 9 -6.17 -11.79 8.06
C GLY A 9 -5.35 -12.53 7.02
N ILE A 10 -4.31 -11.92 6.47
CA ILE A 10 -3.43 -12.56 5.47
C ILE A 10 -2.42 -13.55 6.09
N LYS A 11 -2.34 -13.66 7.40
CA LYS A 11 -1.54 -14.69 8.07
C LYS A 11 -2.10 -16.10 7.85
N ASP A 12 -3.40 -16.22 7.60
CA ASP A 12 -4.03 -17.47 7.18
C ASP A 12 -3.73 -17.79 5.71
N LYS A 13 -2.46 -17.98 5.42
CA LYS A 13 -1.95 -18.22 4.05
C LYS A 13 -2.71 -19.32 3.32
N LYS A 14 -3.06 -20.38 4.05
CA LYS A 14 -3.72 -21.54 3.49
C LYS A 14 -5.08 -21.23 2.87
N SER A 15 -5.89 -20.41 3.55
CA SER A 15 -7.19 -19.99 3.02
C SER A 15 -7.05 -19.07 1.80
N TRP A 16 -6.09 -18.15 1.81
CA TRP A 16 -5.83 -17.25 0.68
C TRP A 16 -5.30 -18.01 -0.55
N GLU A 17 -4.35 -18.92 -0.36
CA GLU A 17 -3.83 -19.78 -1.42
C GLU A 17 -4.92 -20.69 -2.02
N ALA A 18 -5.78 -21.26 -1.18
CA ALA A 18 -6.92 -22.06 -1.63
C ALA A 18 -7.91 -21.24 -2.47
N ALA A 19 -8.03 -19.93 -2.21
CA ALA A 19 -8.84 -19.02 -3.00
C ALA A 19 -8.13 -18.53 -4.29
N GLY A 20 -6.92 -19.00 -4.56
CA GLY A 20 -6.13 -18.62 -5.73
C GLY A 20 -5.52 -17.21 -5.64
N VAL A 21 -5.33 -16.69 -4.43
CA VAL A 21 -4.76 -15.36 -4.20
C VAL A 21 -3.29 -15.48 -3.84
N VAL A 22 -2.44 -14.77 -4.60
CA VAL A 22 -1.01 -14.68 -4.30
C VAL A 22 -0.79 -13.63 -3.21
N LEU A 23 -0.13 -14.03 -2.14
CA LEU A 23 0.25 -13.14 -1.04
C LEU A 23 1.65 -12.56 -1.25
N PRO A 24 1.96 -11.38 -0.67
CA PRO A 24 3.31 -10.83 -0.72
C PRO A 24 4.35 -11.81 -0.15
N SER A 25 5.49 -11.92 -0.82
CA SER A 25 6.61 -12.79 -0.41
C SER A 25 7.62 -12.10 0.52
N TYR A 26 7.50 -10.80 0.71
CA TYR A 26 8.39 -10.00 1.54
C TYR A 26 7.79 -9.70 2.91
N ASP A 27 8.63 -9.28 3.85
CA ASP A 27 8.23 -8.84 5.19
C ASP A 27 7.56 -7.47 5.11
N ILE A 28 6.22 -7.46 5.11
CA ILE A 28 5.40 -6.25 4.96
C ILE A 28 5.65 -5.26 6.11
N GLU A 29 5.72 -5.74 7.35
CA GLU A 29 5.90 -4.89 8.52
C GLU A 29 7.26 -4.19 8.49
N LYS A 30 8.30 -4.90 8.09
CA LYS A 30 9.64 -4.33 7.90
C LYS A 30 9.64 -3.24 6.81
N VAL A 31 9.03 -3.51 5.66
CA VAL A 31 8.93 -2.53 4.57
C VAL A 31 8.17 -1.29 5.02
N LYS A 32 7.05 -1.45 5.74
CA LYS A 32 6.28 -0.33 6.30
C LYS A 32 7.11 0.51 7.26
N GLU A 33 7.80 -0.14 8.18
CA GLU A 33 8.63 0.53 9.19
C GLU A 33 9.79 1.30 8.56
N GLU A 34 10.54 0.68 7.65
CA GLU A 34 11.65 1.31 6.95
C GLU A 34 11.20 2.46 6.06
N THR A 35 10.06 2.31 5.38
CA THR A 35 9.49 3.39 4.56
C THR A 35 9.06 4.56 5.42
N LYS A 36 8.43 4.31 6.57
CA LYS A 36 7.98 5.36 7.49
C LYS A 36 9.15 6.18 8.06
N LYS A 37 10.26 5.52 8.38
CA LYS A 37 11.47 6.18 8.87
C LYS A 37 12.12 7.07 7.81
N SER A 38 12.18 6.60 6.58
CA SER A 38 12.88 7.28 5.48
C SER A 38 12.12 7.10 4.16
N PRO A 39 11.00 7.82 3.96
CA PRO A 39 10.22 7.72 2.74
C PRO A 39 11.03 8.12 1.51
N ALA A 40 11.08 7.24 0.51
CA ALA A 40 11.77 7.50 -0.76
C ALA A 40 10.79 7.89 -1.88
N TRP A 41 9.58 7.33 -1.84
CA TRP A 41 8.53 7.60 -2.83
C TRP A 41 7.28 8.13 -2.14
N VAL A 42 6.94 9.37 -2.40
CA VAL A 42 5.71 10.02 -1.95
C VAL A 42 4.83 10.27 -3.17
N HIS A 43 3.61 9.74 -3.15
CA HIS A 43 2.69 9.84 -4.28
C HIS A 43 1.41 10.60 -3.89
N PHE A 44 1.08 11.62 -4.66
CA PHE A 44 -0.12 12.43 -4.48
C PHE A 44 -1.22 11.97 -5.45
N GLY A 45 -2.42 11.76 -4.94
CA GLY A 45 -3.53 11.19 -5.70
C GLY A 45 -3.51 9.67 -5.66
N ILE A 46 -4.39 9.08 -4.83
CA ILE A 46 -4.31 7.67 -4.45
C ILE A 46 -5.59 6.88 -4.74
N GLY A 47 -6.19 7.16 -5.90
CA GLY A 47 -7.39 6.50 -6.37
C GLY A 47 -7.16 5.08 -6.91
N ASN A 48 -8.17 4.54 -7.58
CA ASN A 48 -8.20 3.14 -8.04
C ASN A 48 -7.02 2.76 -8.97
N ILE A 49 -6.72 3.60 -9.95
CA ILE A 49 -5.64 3.33 -10.91
C ILE A 49 -4.30 3.28 -10.18
N PHE A 50 -4.05 4.22 -9.30
CA PHE A 50 -2.83 4.24 -8.50
C PHE A 50 -2.68 2.97 -7.67
N ARG A 51 -3.73 2.59 -6.92
CA ARG A 51 -3.65 1.44 -6.01
C ARG A 51 -3.29 0.15 -6.73
N ILE A 52 -3.92 -0.11 -7.86
CA ILE A 52 -3.78 -1.38 -8.57
C ILE A 52 -2.59 -1.35 -9.51
N PHE A 53 -2.45 -0.31 -10.32
CA PHE A 53 -1.40 -0.23 -11.34
C PHE A 53 -0.05 0.16 -10.74
N ILE A 54 0.03 1.35 -10.16
CA ILE A 54 1.30 1.84 -9.58
C ILE A 54 1.69 1.02 -8.34
N GLY A 55 0.72 0.77 -7.45
CA GLY A 55 0.93 -0.08 -6.28
C GLY A 55 1.35 -1.50 -6.66
N GLY A 56 0.77 -2.05 -7.71
CA GLY A 56 1.14 -3.38 -8.23
C GLY A 56 2.56 -3.43 -8.78
N ILE A 57 3.01 -2.40 -9.50
CA ILE A 57 4.39 -2.29 -9.99
C ILE A 57 5.36 -2.21 -8.80
N ALA A 58 5.10 -1.32 -7.85
CA ALA A 58 5.94 -1.18 -6.66
C ALA A 58 6.02 -2.49 -5.86
N ASP A 59 4.90 -3.19 -5.71
CA ASP A 59 4.84 -4.49 -5.04
C ASP A 59 5.73 -5.54 -5.73
N THR A 60 5.71 -5.58 -7.05
CA THR A 60 6.59 -6.45 -7.85
C THR A 60 8.06 -6.09 -7.66
N LEU A 61 8.39 -4.80 -7.66
CA LEU A 61 9.78 -4.34 -7.46
C LEU A 61 10.30 -4.70 -6.06
N ILE A 62 9.47 -4.59 -5.03
CA ILE A 62 9.83 -5.00 -3.67
C ILE A 62 10.02 -6.52 -3.62
N SER A 63 9.09 -7.29 -4.20
CA SER A 63 9.17 -8.76 -4.23
C SER A 63 10.41 -9.28 -4.91
N ASN A 64 10.89 -8.58 -5.93
CA ASN A 64 12.11 -8.93 -6.68
C ASN A 64 13.41 -8.39 -6.05
N GLY A 65 13.32 -7.67 -4.96
CA GLY A 65 14.48 -7.06 -4.30
C GLY A 65 15.05 -5.82 -5.00
N ALA A 66 14.32 -5.29 -6.01
CA ALA A 66 14.72 -4.06 -6.72
C ALA A 66 14.40 -2.78 -5.91
N MET A 67 13.47 -2.88 -4.97
CA MET A 67 13.14 -1.84 -4.01
C MET A 67 13.07 -2.44 -2.61
N ASP A 68 13.46 -1.68 -1.61
CA ASP A 68 13.38 -2.06 -0.19
C ASP A 68 12.34 -1.26 0.60
N LYS A 69 11.71 -0.28 -0.05
CA LYS A 69 10.71 0.61 0.53
C LYS A 69 9.45 0.64 -0.32
N GLY A 70 8.31 0.88 0.33
CA GLY A 70 7.04 1.07 -0.34
C GLY A 70 6.75 2.54 -0.63
N ILE A 71 5.47 2.83 -0.91
CA ILE A 71 4.99 4.17 -1.29
C ILE A 71 4.28 4.81 -0.09
N THR A 72 4.63 6.04 0.21
CA THR A 72 3.85 6.93 1.08
C THR A 72 2.78 7.61 0.23
N CYS A 73 1.52 7.34 0.55
CA CYS A 73 0.36 7.78 -0.22
C CYS A 73 -0.22 9.06 0.39
N VAL A 74 -0.54 10.04 -0.44
CA VAL A 74 -1.12 11.30 0.00
C VAL A 74 -2.38 11.61 -0.80
N GLU A 75 -3.51 11.79 -0.11
CA GLU A 75 -4.76 12.24 -0.70
C GLU A 75 -4.97 13.73 -0.46
N THR A 76 -5.31 14.45 -1.52
CA THR A 76 -5.44 15.91 -1.49
C THR A 76 -6.87 16.41 -1.65
N PHE A 77 -7.79 15.54 -2.02
CA PHE A 77 -9.16 15.93 -2.35
C PHE A 77 -10.21 15.04 -1.69
N ASP A 78 -10.25 13.77 -2.03
CA ASP A 78 -11.23 12.81 -1.49
C ASP A 78 -10.67 12.09 -0.25
N PHE A 79 -10.72 12.75 0.90
CA PHE A 79 -10.17 12.22 2.15
C PHE A 79 -10.87 10.95 2.65
N ASP A 80 -12.11 10.73 2.24
CA ASP A 80 -12.85 9.50 2.56
C ASP A 80 -12.14 8.25 2.04
N VAL A 81 -11.36 8.36 0.97
CA VAL A 81 -10.57 7.25 0.43
C VAL A 81 -9.60 6.71 1.48
N VAL A 82 -8.95 7.58 2.24
CA VAL A 82 -8.02 7.16 3.32
C VAL A 82 -8.78 6.40 4.41
N ASP A 83 -9.90 6.92 4.85
CA ASP A 83 -10.64 6.37 5.99
C ASP A 83 -11.46 5.11 5.63
N LYS A 84 -11.92 4.99 4.39
CA LYS A 84 -12.83 3.91 3.95
C LYS A 84 -12.14 2.82 3.13
N ILE A 85 -11.07 3.18 2.42
CA ILE A 85 -10.42 2.26 1.46
C ILE A 85 -9.02 1.82 1.93
N TYR A 86 -8.29 2.68 2.63
CA TYR A 86 -6.95 2.35 3.13
C TYR A 86 -6.96 1.83 4.57
N ALA A 87 -7.48 2.62 5.50
CA ALA A 87 -7.39 2.32 6.92
C ALA A 87 -8.05 0.98 7.34
N PRO A 88 -9.26 0.63 6.87
CA PRO A 88 -9.92 -0.62 7.29
C PRO A 88 -9.20 -1.88 6.81
N TYR A 89 -8.34 -1.75 5.80
CA TYR A 89 -7.63 -2.86 5.17
C TYR A 89 -6.12 -2.83 5.43
N ASP A 90 -5.65 -2.08 6.42
CA ASP A 90 -4.21 -1.93 6.73
C ASP A 90 -3.39 -1.50 5.49
N ASN A 91 -3.97 -0.69 4.63
CA ASN A 91 -3.42 -0.25 3.34
C ASN A 91 -3.17 -1.38 2.33
N LEU A 92 -3.72 -2.57 2.56
CA LEU A 92 -3.66 -3.67 1.61
C LEU A 92 -4.68 -3.49 0.48
N VAL A 93 -4.34 -3.97 -0.69
CA VAL A 93 -5.20 -3.95 -1.88
C VAL A 93 -5.28 -5.35 -2.47
N LEU A 94 -6.49 -5.79 -2.82
CA LEU A 94 -6.68 -7.00 -3.62
C LEU A 94 -6.71 -6.59 -5.10
N GLY A 95 -5.65 -6.89 -5.81
CA GLY A 95 -5.58 -6.72 -7.26
C GLY A 95 -6.16 -7.92 -7.99
N VAL A 96 -7.12 -7.68 -8.88
CA VAL A 96 -7.72 -8.72 -9.72
C VAL A 96 -7.52 -8.33 -11.18
N THR A 97 -6.81 -9.18 -11.93
CA THR A 97 -6.61 -9.01 -13.36
C THR A 97 -7.50 -9.96 -14.13
N LEU A 98 -8.39 -9.43 -14.95
CA LEU A 98 -9.23 -10.21 -15.85
C LEU A 98 -8.47 -10.46 -17.15
N LYS A 99 -8.34 -11.70 -17.55
CA LYS A 99 -7.65 -12.10 -18.79
C LYS A 99 -8.62 -12.37 -19.93
N ALA A 100 -8.12 -12.26 -21.15
CA ALA A 100 -8.92 -12.48 -22.35
C ALA A 100 -9.51 -13.89 -22.44
N ASP A 101 -8.88 -14.88 -21.84
CA ASP A 101 -9.36 -16.27 -21.78
C ASP A 101 -10.43 -16.54 -20.72
N GLY A 102 -10.84 -15.49 -19.97
CA GLY A 102 -11.82 -15.57 -18.89
C GLY A 102 -11.23 -15.94 -17.53
N SER A 103 -9.94 -16.25 -17.43
CA SER A 103 -9.27 -16.49 -16.16
C SER A 103 -8.95 -15.20 -15.43
N THR A 104 -8.68 -15.31 -14.13
CA THR A 104 -8.32 -14.16 -13.28
C THR A 104 -7.04 -14.43 -12.52
N ASP A 105 -6.14 -13.44 -12.48
CA ASP A 105 -5.05 -13.40 -11.52
C ASP A 105 -5.44 -12.53 -10.34
N LYS A 106 -5.23 -13.03 -9.13
CA LYS A 106 -5.53 -12.32 -7.88
C LYS A 106 -4.28 -12.24 -7.03
N LYS A 107 -3.96 -11.05 -6.56
CA LYS A 107 -2.85 -10.85 -5.62
C LYS A 107 -3.15 -9.79 -4.59
N VAL A 108 -2.60 -9.95 -3.40
CA VAL A 108 -2.57 -8.90 -2.39
C VAL A 108 -1.38 -7.99 -2.65
N ILE A 109 -1.64 -6.70 -2.77
CA ILE A 109 -0.63 -5.64 -2.94
C ILE A 109 -0.41 -5.01 -1.56
N ALA A 110 0.83 -4.99 -1.10
CA ALA A 110 1.22 -4.47 0.22
C ALA A 110 2.27 -3.34 0.14
N SER A 111 2.47 -2.77 -1.04
CA SER A 111 3.45 -1.71 -1.31
C SER A 111 3.05 -0.33 -0.82
N LEU A 112 1.77 -0.14 -0.47
CA LEU A 112 1.21 1.14 -0.01
C LEU A 112 1.35 1.20 1.52
N THR A 113 2.37 1.87 2.02
CA THR A 113 2.81 1.71 3.40
C THR A 113 2.21 2.71 4.37
N GLU A 114 1.82 3.88 3.89
CA GLU A 114 1.19 4.93 4.69
C GLU A 114 0.20 5.69 3.81
N ALA A 115 -0.94 6.07 4.35
CA ALA A 115 -1.93 6.91 3.67
C ALA A 115 -2.23 8.14 4.52
N ILE A 116 -1.99 9.33 3.97
CA ILE A 116 -2.05 10.61 4.65
C ILE A 116 -3.09 11.49 3.95
N LYS A 117 -3.92 12.17 4.75
CA LYS A 117 -4.81 13.23 4.26
C LYS A 117 -4.07 14.57 4.28
N ALA A 118 -3.92 15.22 3.14
CA ALA A 118 -3.28 16.53 3.04
C ALA A 118 -4.26 17.65 3.46
N GLN A 119 -4.67 17.64 4.72
CA GLN A 119 -5.57 18.62 5.32
C GLN A 119 -4.81 19.56 6.23
N SER A 120 -4.68 20.84 5.86
CA SER A 120 -3.94 21.83 6.65
C SER A 120 -4.57 22.11 8.02
N ASN A 121 -5.87 21.87 8.17
CA ASN A 121 -6.60 22.01 9.42
C ASN A 121 -6.55 20.78 10.34
N VAL A 122 -5.93 19.69 9.90
CA VAL A 122 -5.67 18.49 10.72
C VAL A 122 -4.18 18.45 11.03
N GLU A 123 -3.82 18.99 12.20
CA GLU A 123 -2.44 19.27 12.58
C GLU A 123 -1.51 18.03 12.47
N ALA A 124 -1.95 16.89 12.98
CA ALA A 124 -1.13 15.68 13.03
C ALA A 124 -0.71 15.20 11.62
N GLU A 125 -1.65 15.15 10.67
CA GLU A 125 -1.37 14.72 9.31
C GLU A 125 -0.56 15.76 8.53
N TRP A 126 -0.86 17.03 8.74
CA TRP A 126 -0.12 18.13 8.13
C TRP A 126 1.34 18.18 8.60
N ASN A 127 1.56 17.95 9.90
CA ASN A 127 2.91 17.87 10.47
C ASN A 127 3.66 16.64 9.94
N ARG A 128 2.98 15.51 9.74
CA ARG A 128 3.59 14.34 9.10
C ARG A 128 4.10 14.65 7.69
N LEU A 129 3.31 15.36 6.88
CA LEU A 129 3.75 15.80 5.56
C LEU A 129 4.98 16.70 5.63
N LYS A 130 4.99 17.70 6.53
CA LYS A 130 6.15 18.56 6.73
C LYS A 130 7.40 17.75 7.11
N GLU A 131 7.27 16.81 8.03
CA GLU A 131 8.35 15.91 8.45
C GLU A 131 8.94 15.14 7.27
N ILE A 132 8.07 14.55 6.44
CA ILE A 132 8.50 13.83 5.24
C ILE A 132 9.30 14.73 4.30
N PHE A 133 8.85 15.97 4.06
CA PHE A 133 9.53 16.91 3.17
C PHE A 133 10.79 17.54 3.77
N GLN A 134 10.92 17.55 5.09
CA GLN A 134 12.09 18.05 5.79
C GLN A 134 13.15 16.97 6.03
N ASN A 135 12.84 15.71 5.81
CA ASN A 135 13.76 14.60 6.02
C ASN A 135 14.95 14.70 5.06
N LYS A 136 16.15 14.84 5.62
CA LYS A 136 17.41 14.98 4.87
C LYS A 136 17.91 13.67 4.26
N ASP A 137 17.39 12.53 4.72
CA ASP A 137 17.82 11.19 4.31
C ASP A 137 17.06 10.69 3.06
N ARG A 138 16.34 11.59 2.37
CA ARG A 138 15.74 11.23 1.09
C ARG A 138 16.83 10.90 0.08
N ALA A 139 16.62 9.83 -0.64
CA ALA A 139 17.39 9.56 -1.86
C ALA A 139 17.29 10.79 -2.78
N ARG A 140 18.43 11.36 -3.10
CA ARG A 140 18.58 12.49 -4.02
C ARG A 140 18.37 12.00 -5.44
#